data_e025055e2844f853926c27368cbe6578
#
_entry.id   e025055e2844f853926c27368cbe6578
#
_cell.length_a   1.000
_cell.length_b   1.000
_cell.length_c   1.000
_cell.angle_alpha   90.00
_cell.angle_beta   90.00
_cell.angle_gamma   90.00
#
_symmetry.space_group_name_H-M   'P 1'
#
loop_
_entity.id
_entity.type
_entity.pdbx_description
1 polymer ?
#
loop_
_entity_poly.entity_id
_entity_poly.type
_entity_poly.pdbx_seq_one_letter_code
_entity_poly.pdbx_strand_id
1 'polypeptide(L)'
;MPSSMLQVKVIKSMAEVDRVAWDTLVGDGSPFLEWDWLASMEEAKCTVPKTGWQPQHLTVYDKKQLVAACPLYLKGNSMGEFVFDHSWADAAQRAGIEYYPKMLVAAPFTPATGIRFLTDPGGDRATLIRLLGQALQSVCQQNDLSSVHVNFCLPDESEILAELGYLKRVGLQYQWLNHGYQTFDDYLAHFRAKRRNQIKREMREVDEQGVRIETLYGEEIPTEMFPQMFALYKSHIDKLYWGRQYLQAQFFNLLGQRFKRNLCFVVAHYQGKIIAGTFNVQKNGVFYGRYWGAFQELRHLHFNVCYYAAIDHCIKQGFVRFEPGAGGDFKRLRGFDPQPTVSMHFLAEPRLAAAVSRFLDNEREQVHRTIGYLQEESELKLNTGEDKGET
;
A
#
# COMPACT_ATOMS: atom_id res chain seq x y z
N MET A 1 41.53 -2.57 -4.03
CA MET A 1 40.95 -3.08 -2.77
C MET A 1 40.38 -4.45 -3.06
N PRO A 2 40.53 -5.48 -2.22
CA PRO A 2 39.90 -6.76 -2.50
C PRO A 2 38.38 -6.55 -2.53
N SER A 3 37.75 -6.98 -3.61
CA SER A 3 36.29 -6.96 -3.77
C SER A 3 35.70 -7.72 -2.58
N SER A 4 34.98 -7.02 -1.69
CA SER A 4 34.23 -7.70 -0.64
C SER A 4 33.18 -8.56 -1.31
N MET A 5 33.18 -9.86 -0.98
CA MET A 5 32.23 -10.79 -1.57
C MET A 5 30.90 -10.63 -0.86
N LEU A 6 29.93 -9.95 -1.52
CA LEU A 6 28.59 -9.81 -1.02
C LEU A 6 27.92 -11.19 -0.90
N GLN A 7 27.34 -11.48 0.26
CA GLN A 7 26.67 -12.74 0.54
C GLN A 7 25.15 -12.55 0.54
N VAL A 8 24.46 -13.22 -0.37
CA VAL A 8 23.00 -13.28 -0.42
C VAL A 8 22.49 -14.42 0.46
N LYS A 9 21.50 -14.15 1.29
CA LYS A 9 20.83 -15.14 2.16
C LYS A 9 19.32 -15.00 2.06
N VAL A 10 18.64 -16.14 2.20
CA VAL A 10 17.19 -16.19 2.41
C VAL A 10 16.93 -16.45 3.89
N ILE A 11 16.15 -15.61 4.53
CA ILE A 11 15.67 -15.78 5.90
C ILE A 11 14.17 -16.08 5.89
N LYS A 12 13.70 -16.92 6.80
CA LYS A 12 12.32 -17.42 6.83
C LYS A 12 11.45 -16.68 7.84
N SER A 13 12.05 -15.78 8.60
CA SER A 13 11.37 -14.97 9.61
C SER A 13 12.15 -13.68 9.88
N MET A 14 11.43 -12.62 10.21
CA MET A 14 12.02 -11.37 10.72
C MET A 14 12.83 -11.57 12.01
N ALA A 15 12.55 -12.62 12.78
CA ALA A 15 13.35 -12.96 13.96
C ALA A 15 14.81 -13.36 13.66
N GLU A 16 15.14 -13.67 12.38
CA GLU A 16 16.49 -14.06 11.95
C GLU A 16 17.37 -12.85 11.56
N VAL A 17 16.83 -11.64 11.59
CA VAL A 17 17.56 -10.41 11.25
C VAL A 17 17.47 -9.40 12.40
N ASP A 18 18.58 -8.69 12.62
CA ASP A 18 18.62 -7.61 13.61
C ASP A 18 17.65 -6.47 13.23
N ARG A 19 16.80 -6.09 14.18
CA ARG A 19 15.76 -5.06 13.98
C ARG A 19 16.37 -3.72 13.57
N VAL A 20 17.44 -3.27 14.27
CA VAL A 20 18.06 -1.98 14.02
C VAL A 20 18.72 -1.96 12.65
N ALA A 21 19.41 -3.04 12.28
CA ALA A 21 20.02 -3.15 10.95
C ALA A 21 18.98 -3.12 9.83
N TRP A 22 17.85 -3.81 10.00
CA TRP A 22 16.75 -3.81 9.04
C TRP A 22 16.10 -2.42 8.92
N ASP A 23 15.73 -1.80 10.05
CA ASP A 23 15.05 -0.51 10.07
C ASP A 23 15.97 0.64 9.59
N THR A 24 17.30 0.48 9.73
CA THR A 24 18.28 1.40 9.09
C THR A 24 18.16 1.39 7.58
N LEU A 25 17.96 0.21 6.96
CA LEU A 25 17.74 0.12 5.51
C LEU A 25 16.36 0.66 5.08
N VAL A 26 15.35 0.53 5.94
CA VAL A 26 14.01 1.11 5.68
C VAL A 26 14.08 2.63 5.71
N GLY A 27 14.79 3.21 6.66
CA GLY A 27 14.94 4.66 6.84
C GLY A 27 13.60 5.39 6.85
N ASP A 28 13.48 6.44 6.06
CA ASP A 28 12.25 7.23 5.88
C ASP A 28 11.23 6.58 4.92
N GLY A 29 11.51 5.38 4.45
CA GLY A 29 10.67 4.65 3.50
C GLY A 29 9.35 4.15 4.08
N SER A 30 8.79 3.14 3.44
CA SER A 30 7.46 2.63 3.74
C SER A 30 7.33 2.10 5.18
N PRO A 31 6.35 2.56 5.97
CA PRO A 31 6.11 2.05 7.33
C PRO A 31 5.74 0.56 7.33
N PHE A 32 5.19 0.06 6.22
CA PHE A 32 4.80 -1.33 6.06
C PHE A 32 5.97 -2.29 5.86
N LEU A 33 7.19 -1.78 5.74
CA LEU A 33 8.43 -2.55 5.66
C LEU A 33 9.28 -2.45 6.93
N GLU A 34 8.87 -1.67 7.93
CA GLU A 34 9.54 -1.66 9.23
C GLU A 34 9.49 -3.04 9.88
N TRP A 35 10.55 -3.38 10.61
CA TRP A 35 10.68 -4.67 11.27
C TRP A 35 9.47 -5.00 12.15
N ASP A 36 8.99 -4.03 12.93
CA ASP A 36 7.84 -4.20 13.81
C ASP A 36 6.55 -4.57 13.06
N TRP A 37 6.33 -4.00 11.86
CA TRP A 37 5.17 -4.34 11.05
C TRP A 37 5.26 -5.76 10.51
N LEU A 38 6.39 -6.12 9.87
CA LEU A 38 6.58 -7.43 9.25
C LEU A 38 6.61 -8.55 10.30
N ALA A 39 7.35 -8.37 11.40
CA ALA A 39 7.38 -9.31 12.50
C ALA A 39 5.99 -9.50 13.14
N SER A 40 5.19 -8.42 13.28
CA SER A 40 3.81 -8.55 13.77
C SER A 40 2.92 -9.37 12.84
N MET A 41 3.10 -9.27 11.52
CA MET A 41 2.39 -10.10 10.55
C MET A 41 2.72 -11.58 10.71
N GLU A 42 4.00 -11.91 10.94
CA GLU A 42 4.46 -13.29 11.13
C GLU A 42 3.99 -13.85 12.48
N GLU A 43 4.25 -13.15 13.58
CA GLU A 43 3.88 -13.57 14.93
C GLU A 43 2.37 -13.77 15.09
N ALA A 44 1.56 -12.90 14.47
CA ALA A 44 0.11 -13.01 14.43
C ALA A 44 -0.38 -14.06 13.41
N LYS A 45 0.52 -14.76 12.72
CA LYS A 45 0.18 -15.77 11.70
C LYS A 45 -0.68 -15.22 10.54
N CYS A 46 -0.53 -13.94 10.22
CA CYS A 46 -1.13 -13.35 9.04
C CYS A 46 -0.38 -13.79 7.77
N THR A 47 0.94 -13.89 7.85
CA THR A 47 1.83 -14.35 6.78
C THR A 47 2.45 -15.70 7.15
N VAL A 48 1.78 -16.77 6.75
CA VAL A 48 2.20 -18.17 6.96
C VAL A 48 1.84 -19.01 5.70
N PRO A 49 2.42 -20.19 5.51
CA PRO A 49 2.10 -21.04 4.35
C PRO A 49 0.60 -21.29 4.17
N LYS A 50 -0.14 -21.49 5.27
CA LYS A 50 -1.60 -21.71 5.25
C LYS A 50 -2.40 -20.54 4.66
N THR A 51 -1.91 -19.30 4.82
CA THR A 51 -2.54 -18.10 4.23
C THR A 51 -2.10 -17.87 2.78
N GLY A 52 -1.16 -18.65 2.28
CA GLY A 52 -0.54 -18.50 0.98
C GLY A 52 0.52 -17.40 0.95
N TRP A 53 1.03 -16.97 2.10
CA TRP A 53 2.10 -16.00 2.26
C TRP A 53 3.21 -16.58 3.12
N GLN A 54 4.15 -17.29 2.52
CA GLN A 54 5.28 -17.88 3.25
C GLN A 54 6.49 -16.94 3.20
N PRO A 55 6.96 -16.38 4.32
CA PRO A 55 8.14 -15.51 4.35
C PRO A 55 9.40 -16.22 3.84
N GLN A 56 10.16 -15.53 2.99
CA GLN A 56 11.44 -15.97 2.40
C GLN A 56 12.29 -14.73 2.11
N HIS A 57 12.42 -13.80 3.09
CA HIS A 57 13.05 -12.50 2.85
C HIS A 57 14.48 -12.65 2.35
N LEU A 58 14.82 -11.86 1.33
CA LEU A 58 16.15 -11.86 0.76
C LEU A 58 17.00 -10.79 1.44
N THR A 59 18.19 -11.15 1.90
CA THR A 59 19.14 -10.26 2.59
C THR A 59 20.50 -10.36 1.95
N VAL A 60 21.22 -9.24 1.91
CA VAL A 60 22.57 -9.14 1.37
C VAL A 60 23.51 -8.60 2.45
N TYR A 61 24.58 -9.31 2.70
CA TYR A 61 25.59 -8.93 3.68
C TYR A 61 26.93 -8.61 3.01
N ASP A 62 27.56 -7.51 3.42
CA ASP A 62 28.97 -7.31 3.27
C ASP A 62 29.66 -7.72 4.58
N LYS A 63 30.35 -8.85 4.59
CA LYS A 63 30.88 -9.50 5.81
C LYS A 63 29.74 -9.76 6.82
N LYS A 64 29.59 -8.93 7.85
CA LYS A 64 28.57 -9.03 8.89
C LYS A 64 27.53 -7.92 8.82
N GLN A 65 27.74 -6.90 7.97
CA GLN A 65 26.82 -5.78 7.84
C GLN A 65 25.72 -6.12 6.85
N LEU A 66 24.48 -5.93 7.24
CA LEU A 66 23.33 -5.98 6.34
C LEU A 66 23.36 -4.73 5.46
N VAL A 67 23.52 -4.90 4.14
CA VAL A 67 23.66 -3.79 3.18
C VAL A 67 22.48 -3.68 2.21
N ALA A 68 21.72 -4.76 2.01
CA ALA A 68 20.47 -4.69 1.27
C ALA A 68 19.53 -5.83 1.69
N ALA A 69 18.23 -5.62 1.46
CA ALA A 69 17.20 -6.62 1.69
C ALA A 69 15.95 -6.35 0.84
N CYS A 70 15.09 -7.35 0.70
CA CYS A 70 13.71 -7.15 0.28
C CYS A 70 12.77 -8.14 0.98
N PRO A 71 11.54 -7.69 1.35
CA PRO A 71 10.51 -8.56 1.89
C PRO A 71 10.01 -9.48 0.77
N LEU A 72 10.32 -10.76 0.85
CA LEU A 72 9.97 -11.76 -0.15
C LEU A 72 9.05 -12.81 0.45
N TYR A 73 8.06 -13.22 -0.32
CA TYR A 73 7.11 -14.26 0.04
C TYR A 73 6.99 -15.31 -1.06
N LEU A 74 6.98 -16.58 -0.67
CA LEU A 74 6.54 -17.64 -1.55
C LEU A 74 5.02 -17.73 -1.47
N LYS A 75 4.37 -17.57 -2.62
CA LYS A 75 2.92 -17.45 -2.75
C LYS A 75 2.29 -18.69 -3.32
N GLY A 76 1.39 -19.33 -2.54
CA GLY A 76 0.59 -20.45 -3.02
C GLY A 76 -0.71 -20.05 -3.75
N ASN A 77 -1.03 -18.75 -3.79
CA ASN A 77 -2.19 -18.16 -4.46
C ASN A 77 -1.99 -16.65 -4.60
N SER A 78 -2.83 -15.96 -5.40
CA SER A 78 -2.73 -14.51 -5.62
C SER A 78 -3.59 -13.65 -4.68
N MET A 79 -4.04 -14.21 -3.55
CA MET A 79 -4.90 -13.46 -2.62
C MET A 79 -4.10 -12.44 -1.80
N GLY A 80 -4.69 -11.25 -1.61
CA GLY A 80 -4.12 -10.18 -0.79
C GLY A 80 -2.98 -9.40 -1.44
N GLU A 81 -2.73 -9.57 -2.74
CA GLU A 81 -1.65 -8.91 -3.48
C GLU A 81 -2.04 -7.54 -4.06
N PHE A 82 -3.34 -7.36 -4.35
CA PHE A 82 -3.92 -6.16 -4.99
C PHE A 82 -3.36 -5.81 -6.39
N VAL A 83 -2.54 -6.70 -6.96
CA VAL A 83 -2.17 -6.71 -8.38
C VAL A 83 -2.69 -8.04 -8.92
N PHE A 84 -3.83 -7.97 -9.61
CA PHE A 84 -4.58 -9.18 -9.96
C PHE A 84 -4.00 -9.85 -11.20
N ASP A 85 -3.46 -11.05 -11.03
CA ASP A 85 -2.86 -11.87 -12.09
C ASP A 85 -3.61 -13.20 -12.31
N HIS A 86 -4.89 -13.26 -11.90
CA HIS A 86 -5.72 -14.45 -12.05
C HIS A 86 -5.81 -14.92 -13.51
N SER A 87 -5.92 -13.99 -14.47
CA SER A 87 -5.93 -14.30 -15.90
C SER A 87 -4.63 -14.94 -16.39
N TRP A 88 -3.50 -14.59 -15.77
CA TRP A 88 -2.21 -15.22 -16.10
C TRP A 88 -2.14 -16.63 -15.54
N ALA A 89 -2.60 -16.83 -14.30
CA ALA A 89 -2.70 -18.17 -13.70
C ALA A 89 -3.62 -19.09 -14.52
N ASP A 90 -4.78 -18.59 -14.97
CA ASP A 90 -5.70 -19.33 -15.83
C ASP A 90 -5.10 -19.65 -17.20
N ALA A 91 -4.35 -18.73 -17.80
CA ALA A 91 -3.64 -18.95 -19.05
C ALA A 91 -2.52 -20.00 -18.90
N ALA A 92 -1.76 -19.93 -17.82
CA ALA A 92 -0.72 -20.92 -17.48
C ALA A 92 -1.34 -22.32 -17.32
N GLN A 93 -2.42 -22.45 -16.55
CA GLN A 93 -3.13 -23.71 -16.35
C GLN A 93 -3.62 -24.31 -17.67
N ARG A 94 -4.22 -23.49 -18.56
CA ARG A 94 -4.64 -23.95 -19.89
C ARG A 94 -3.49 -24.40 -20.77
N ALA A 95 -2.30 -23.84 -20.56
CA ALA A 95 -1.08 -24.22 -21.27
C ALA A 95 -0.31 -25.39 -20.63
N GLY A 96 -0.81 -25.95 -19.54
CA GLY A 96 -0.12 -27.01 -18.79
C GLY A 96 1.11 -26.52 -18.01
N ILE A 97 1.16 -25.23 -17.67
CA ILE A 97 2.25 -24.59 -16.92
C ILE A 97 1.81 -24.43 -15.45
N GLU A 98 2.63 -24.89 -14.52
CA GLU A 98 2.40 -24.64 -13.10
C GLU A 98 2.67 -23.17 -12.78
N TYR A 99 1.65 -22.46 -12.27
CA TYR A 99 1.76 -21.05 -11.93
C TYR A 99 2.12 -20.81 -10.46
N TYR A 100 1.69 -21.69 -9.57
CA TYR A 100 2.03 -21.64 -8.15
C TYR A 100 2.94 -22.81 -7.76
N PRO A 101 3.89 -22.59 -6.83
CA PRO A 101 4.14 -21.34 -6.11
C PRO A 101 4.90 -20.32 -6.96
N LYS A 102 4.70 -19.03 -6.64
CA LYS A 102 5.40 -17.89 -7.23
C LYS A 102 6.07 -17.03 -6.16
N MET A 103 7.05 -16.21 -6.54
CA MET A 103 7.72 -15.27 -5.65
C MET A 103 7.08 -13.89 -5.70
N LEU A 104 6.93 -13.25 -4.54
CA LEU A 104 6.35 -11.91 -4.42
C LEU A 104 7.16 -11.02 -3.48
N VAL A 105 7.66 -9.92 -3.99
CA VAL A 105 8.23 -8.81 -3.21
C VAL A 105 7.14 -7.75 -3.03
N ALA A 106 6.61 -7.62 -1.82
CA ALA A 106 5.52 -6.68 -1.51
C ALA A 106 5.42 -6.44 0.00
N ALA A 107 4.77 -5.35 0.40
CA ALA A 107 4.21 -5.22 1.74
C ALA A 107 2.93 -6.07 1.82
N PRO A 108 2.82 -7.02 2.76
CA PRO A 108 1.66 -7.92 2.83
C PRO A 108 0.34 -7.17 2.98
N PHE A 109 -0.66 -7.58 2.21
CA PHE A 109 -2.02 -7.04 2.24
C PHE A 109 -2.11 -5.52 2.06
N THR A 110 -1.09 -4.89 1.41
CA THR A 110 -0.93 -3.44 1.40
C THR A 110 -0.74 -2.91 -0.02
N PRO A 111 -1.79 -2.35 -0.65
CA PRO A 111 -1.70 -1.73 -1.97
C PRO A 111 -1.20 -0.28 -1.87
N ALA A 112 0.01 -0.08 -1.37
CA ALA A 112 0.66 1.23 -1.24
C ALA A 112 1.98 1.25 -2.00
N THR A 113 2.21 2.32 -2.77
CA THR A 113 3.46 2.52 -3.48
C THR A 113 4.58 2.91 -2.51
N GLY A 114 5.76 2.31 -2.68
CA GLY A 114 6.93 2.62 -1.86
C GLY A 114 8.12 1.73 -2.21
N ILE A 115 9.22 1.94 -1.50
CA ILE A 115 10.43 1.12 -1.68
C ILE A 115 10.10 -0.35 -1.52
N ARG A 116 10.73 -1.18 -2.35
CA ARG A 116 10.67 -2.65 -2.26
C ARG A 116 12.05 -3.27 -2.03
N PHE A 117 13.08 -2.56 -2.47
CA PHE A 117 14.47 -2.93 -2.26
C PHE A 117 15.09 -1.98 -1.22
N LEU A 118 15.29 -2.52 -0.02
CA LEU A 118 15.94 -1.83 1.08
C LEU A 118 17.44 -1.83 0.83
N THR A 119 18.09 -0.68 0.95
CA THR A 119 19.53 -0.53 0.65
C THR A 119 20.21 0.35 1.69
N ASP A 120 21.47 0.04 1.99
CA ASP A 120 22.27 0.87 2.86
C ASP A 120 22.30 2.33 2.33
N PRO A 121 21.97 3.34 3.15
CA PRO A 121 22.00 4.75 2.76
C PRO A 121 23.35 5.22 2.24
N GLY A 122 24.45 4.59 2.69
CA GLY A 122 25.81 4.90 2.23
C GLY A 122 26.26 4.10 0.99
N GLY A 123 25.42 3.15 0.52
CA GLY A 123 25.74 2.27 -0.60
C GLY A 123 25.29 2.79 -1.96
N ASP A 124 25.78 2.14 -3.02
CA ASP A 124 25.24 2.34 -4.37
C ASP A 124 23.89 1.62 -4.52
N ARG A 125 22.80 2.39 -4.36
CA ARG A 125 21.43 1.88 -4.42
C ARG A 125 21.14 1.13 -5.72
N ALA A 126 21.55 1.66 -6.86
CA ALA A 126 21.29 1.07 -8.16
C ALA A 126 21.98 -0.30 -8.30
N THR A 127 23.23 -0.40 -7.87
CA THR A 127 23.98 -1.67 -7.87
C THR A 127 23.34 -2.69 -6.92
N LEU A 128 22.86 -2.29 -5.74
CA LEU A 128 22.24 -3.18 -4.77
C LEU A 128 20.85 -3.66 -5.25
N ILE A 129 20.05 -2.80 -5.88
CA ILE A 129 18.77 -3.20 -6.50
C ILE A 129 19.04 -4.19 -7.63
N ARG A 130 20.03 -3.93 -8.49
CA ARG A 130 20.41 -4.84 -9.58
C ARG A 130 20.82 -6.21 -9.06
N LEU A 131 21.62 -6.25 -8.01
CA LEU A 131 22.03 -7.49 -7.34
C LEU A 131 20.82 -8.28 -6.82
N LEU A 132 19.91 -7.61 -6.09
CA LEU A 132 18.70 -8.24 -5.56
C LEU A 132 17.78 -8.73 -6.67
N GLY A 133 17.58 -7.95 -7.74
CA GLY A 133 16.78 -8.33 -8.90
C GLY A 133 17.33 -9.59 -9.61
N GLN A 134 18.65 -9.67 -9.81
CA GLN A 134 19.32 -10.84 -10.37
C GLN A 134 19.25 -12.06 -9.41
N ALA A 135 19.41 -11.82 -8.11
CA ALA A 135 19.30 -12.89 -7.11
C ALA A 135 17.89 -13.47 -7.08
N LEU A 136 16.84 -12.64 -7.18
CA LEU A 136 15.46 -13.10 -7.26
C LEU A 136 15.21 -13.98 -8.49
N GLN A 137 15.73 -13.59 -9.67
CA GLN A 137 15.65 -14.43 -10.88
C GLN A 137 16.37 -15.78 -10.70
N SER A 138 17.58 -15.73 -10.13
CA SER A 138 18.39 -16.93 -9.88
C SER A 138 17.68 -17.88 -8.91
N VAL A 139 17.13 -17.36 -7.80
CA VAL A 139 16.36 -18.17 -6.83
C VAL A 139 15.10 -18.75 -7.49
N CYS A 140 14.40 -17.99 -8.31
CA CYS A 140 13.22 -18.44 -9.05
C CYS A 140 13.57 -19.64 -9.95
N GLN A 141 14.62 -19.50 -10.76
CA GLN A 141 15.05 -20.53 -11.71
C GLN A 141 15.62 -21.79 -11.03
N GLN A 142 16.42 -21.62 -9.97
CA GLN A 142 17.03 -22.73 -9.23
C GLN A 142 16.02 -23.59 -8.45
N ASN A 143 14.85 -23.04 -8.16
CA ASN A 143 13.79 -23.73 -7.43
C ASN A 143 12.57 -24.05 -8.31
N ASP A 144 12.70 -23.96 -9.62
CA ASP A 144 11.64 -24.25 -10.60
C ASP A 144 10.33 -23.49 -10.32
N LEU A 145 10.45 -22.22 -9.83
CA LEU A 145 9.30 -21.38 -9.56
C LEU A 145 8.84 -20.68 -10.84
N SER A 146 7.54 -20.37 -10.93
CA SER A 146 6.94 -19.81 -12.14
C SER A 146 7.35 -18.38 -12.45
N SER A 147 7.53 -17.56 -11.41
CA SER A 147 7.66 -16.11 -11.59
C SER A 147 8.14 -15.39 -10.34
N VAL A 148 8.60 -14.15 -10.56
CA VAL A 148 8.87 -13.14 -9.52
C VAL A 148 8.03 -11.92 -9.80
N HIS A 149 7.30 -11.45 -8.80
CA HIS A 149 6.50 -10.23 -8.85
C HIS A 149 7.03 -9.22 -7.84
N VAL A 150 7.16 -7.95 -8.24
CA VAL A 150 7.52 -6.82 -7.37
C VAL A 150 6.39 -5.80 -7.47
N ASN A 151 5.51 -5.78 -6.46
CA ASN A 151 4.27 -5.00 -6.52
C ASN A 151 4.45 -3.61 -5.89
N PHE A 152 3.89 -2.58 -6.53
CA PHE A 152 3.86 -1.19 -6.06
C PHE A 152 5.25 -0.62 -5.77
N CYS A 153 6.20 -0.91 -6.66
CA CYS A 153 7.59 -0.43 -6.56
C CYS A 153 7.74 1.04 -7.02
N LEU A 154 8.88 1.64 -6.65
CA LEU A 154 9.23 2.98 -7.06
C LEU A 154 9.72 3.03 -8.52
N PRO A 155 9.71 4.22 -9.17
CA PRO A 155 10.19 4.38 -10.55
C PRO A 155 11.64 3.92 -10.77
N ASP A 156 12.57 4.31 -9.89
CA ASP A 156 13.98 3.90 -9.94
C ASP A 156 14.16 2.37 -9.87
N GLU A 157 13.39 1.71 -9.00
CA GLU A 157 13.38 0.26 -8.92
C GLU A 157 12.84 -0.38 -10.20
N SER A 158 11.77 0.20 -10.77
CA SER A 158 11.16 -0.33 -11.99
C SER A 158 12.05 -0.18 -13.22
N GLU A 159 12.83 0.90 -13.31
CA GLU A 159 13.78 1.13 -14.41
C GLU A 159 14.90 0.10 -14.38
N ILE A 160 15.51 -0.12 -13.22
CA ILE A 160 16.58 -1.12 -13.06
C ILE A 160 16.06 -2.54 -13.33
N LEU A 161 14.86 -2.88 -12.84
CA LEU A 161 14.27 -4.19 -13.09
C LEU A 161 13.91 -4.40 -14.56
N ALA A 162 13.49 -3.36 -15.27
CA ALA A 162 13.24 -3.43 -16.72
C ALA A 162 14.53 -3.77 -17.50
N GLU A 163 15.68 -3.20 -17.12
CA GLU A 163 16.99 -3.55 -17.70
C GLU A 163 17.37 -5.04 -17.46
N LEU A 164 16.85 -5.63 -16.39
CA LEU A 164 17.01 -7.06 -16.07
C LEU A 164 15.98 -7.97 -16.76
N GLY A 165 15.10 -7.40 -17.62
CA GLY A 165 14.10 -8.16 -18.37
C GLY A 165 12.79 -8.42 -17.61
N TYR A 166 12.54 -7.75 -16.50
CA TYR A 166 11.21 -7.77 -15.89
C TYR A 166 10.20 -6.99 -16.73
N LEU A 167 9.00 -7.51 -16.85
CA LEU A 167 7.89 -6.87 -17.56
C LEU A 167 7.20 -5.85 -16.68
N LYS A 168 7.03 -4.64 -17.17
CA LYS A 168 6.36 -3.54 -16.44
C LYS A 168 4.85 -3.61 -16.61
N ARG A 169 4.12 -3.64 -15.51
CA ARG A 169 2.67 -3.46 -15.46
C ARG A 169 2.32 -2.13 -14.80
N VAL A 170 1.36 -1.42 -15.37
CA VAL A 170 0.82 -0.18 -14.83
C VAL A 170 -0.60 -0.42 -14.36
N GLY A 171 -0.89 -0.03 -13.11
CA GLY A 171 -2.22 0.01 -12.54
C GLY A 171 -2.67 1.44 -12.25
N LEU A 172 -3.87 1.58 -11.70
CA LEU A 172 -4.43 2.87 -11.29
C LEU A 172 -4.87 2.81 -9.85
N GLN A 173 -4.47 3.81 -9.06
CA GLN A 173 -5.01 4.08 -7.74
C GLN A 173 -5.28 5.57 -7.58
N TYR A 174 -6.09 5.94 -6.58
CA TYR A 174 -6.38 7.32 -6.28
C TYR A 174 -5.50 7.80 -5.12
N GLN A 175 -5.00 9.04 -5.22
CA GLN A 175 -4.22 9.69 -4.17
C GLN A 175 -4.73 11.12 -3.96
N TRP A 176 -4.80 11.57 -2.72
CA TRP A 176 -4.96 12.98 -2.40
C TRP A 176 -3.58 13.59 -2.21
N LEU A 177 -3.37 14.74 -2.85
CA LEU A 177 -2.15 15.52 -2.73
C LEU A 177 -2.47 16.85 -2.04
N ASN A 178 -1.59 17.26 -1.13
CA ASN A 178 -1.69 18.57 -0.51
C ASN A 178 -1.11 19.62 -1.47
N HIS A 179 -1.97 20.42 -2.09
CA HIS A 179 -1.58 21.52 -2.98
C HIS A 179 -1.28 22.83 -2.22
N GLY A 180 -0.75 22.74 -1.01
CA GLY A 180 -0.41 23.88 -0.17
C GLY A 180 -1.56 24.30 0.77
N TYR A 181 -2.55 23.44 0.98
CA TYR A 181 -3.63 23.68 1.91
C TYR A 181 -3.11 23.85 3.33
N GLN A 182 -3.52 24.94 4.00
CA GLN A 182 -3.23 25.23 5.40
C GLN A 182 -4.43 24.90 6.29
N THR A 183 -5.63 24.95 5.72
CA THR A 183 -6.89 24.68 6.39
C THR A 183 -7.78 23.77 5.54
N PHE A 184 -8.76 23.13 6.18
CA PHE A 184 -9.76 22.35 5.44
C PHE A 184 -10.63 23.23 4.52
N ASP A 185 -10.83 24.50 4.87
CA ASP A 185 -11.53 25.45 4.00
C ASP A 185 -10.71 25.79 2.74
N ASP A 186 -9.38 25.83 2.80
CA ASP A 186 -8.52 25.98 1.61
C ASP A 186 -8.73 24.80 0.67
N TYR A 187 -8.72 23.58 1.20
CA TYR A 187 -9.04 22.39 0.42
C TYR A 187 -10.43 22.48 -0.22
N LEU A 188 -11.46 22.89 0.53
CA LEU A 188 -12.81 23.06 0.01
C LEU A 188 -12.89 24.15 -1.07
N ALA A 189 -12.08 25.21 -0.98
CA ALA A 189 -12.08 26.31 -1.95
C ALA A 189 -11.63 25.86 -3.35
N HIS A 190 -10.85 24.78 -3.44
CA HIS A 190 -10.41 24.20 -4.73
C HIS A 190 -11.52 23.44 -5.47
N PHE A 191 -12.64 23.13 -4.82
CA PHE A 191 -13.77 22.50 -5.51
C PHE A 191 -14.68 23.53 -6.19
N ARG A 192 -15.34 23.09 -7.27
CA ARG A 192 -16.47 23.82 -7.84
C ARG A 192 -17.57 23.99 -6.79
N ALA A 193 -18.32 25.10 -6.86
CA ALA A 193 -19.31 25.48 -5.82
C ALA A 193 -20.31 24.35 -5.48
N LYS A 194 -20.82 23.66 -6.48
CA LYS A 194 -21.77 22.54 -6.31
C LYS A 194 -21.16 21.43 -5.44
N ARG A 195 -19.92 21.01 -5.73
CA ARG A 195 -19.24 19.94 -5.00
C ARG A 195 -18.89 20.39 -3.58
N ARG A 196 -18.33 21.60 -3.42
CA ARG A 196 -18.02 22.19 -2.11
C ARG A 196 -19.25 22.24 -1.19
N ASN A 197 -20.38 22.68 -1.70
CA ASN A 197 -21.63 22.74 -0.93
C ASN A 197 -22.14 21.33 -0.57
N GLN A 198 -21.95 20.35 -1.43
CA GLN A 198 -22.30 18.97 -1.14
C GLN A 198 -21.42 18.40 0.00
N ILE A 199 -20.10 18.60 -0.03
CA ILE A 199 -19.19 18.15 1.05
C ILE A 199 -19.61 18.80 2.39
N LYS A 200 -19.82 20.12 2.39
CA LYS A 200 -20.28 20.83 3.61
C LYS A 200 -21.60 20.28 4.15
N ARG A 201 -22.53 19.92 3.26
CA ARG A 201 -23.80 19.29 3.65
C ARG A 201 -23.58 17.88 4.22
N GLU A 202 -22.75 17.06 3.59
CA GLU A 202 -22.42 15.69 4.05
C GLU A 202 -21.78 15.73 5.46
N MET A 203 -20.94 16.72 5.76
CA MET A 203 -20.37 16.90 7.09
C MET A 203 -21.44 17.33 8.11
N ARG A 204 -22.21 18.37 7.80
CA ARG A 204 -23.26 18.89 8.68
C ARG A 204 -24.32 17.83 9.00
N GLU A 205 -24.76 17.03 8.03
CA GLU A 205 -25.75 15.97 8.26
C GLU A 205 -25.24 14.88 9.22
N VAL A 206 -23.93 14.63 9.31
CA VAL A 206 -23.35 13.71 10.30
C VAL A 206 -23.38 14.33 11.70
N ASP A 207 -23.03 15.61 11.83
CA ASP A 207 -23.11 16.33 13.11
C ASP A 207 -24.56 16.42 13.62
N GLU A 208 -25.53 16.73 12.74
CA GLU A 208 -26.97 16.78 13.05
C GLU A 208 -27.53 15.42 13.51
N GLN A 209 -26.94 14.31 13.08
CA GLN A 209 -27.28 12.97 13.56
C GLN A 209 -26.72 12.69 14.98
N GLY A 210 -25.94 13.60 15.56
CA GLY A 210 -25.35 13.47 16.89
C GLY A 210 -24.10 12.60 16.93
N VAL A 211 -23.40 12.46 15.79
CA VAL A 211 -22.14 11.71 15.70
C VAL A 211 -20.96 12.63 15.97
N ARG A 212 -20.09 12.27 16.91
CA ARG A 212 -18.81 12.93 17.15
C ARG A 212 -17.68 12.11 16.50
N ILE A 213 -16.90 12.75 15.64
CA ILE A 213 -15.72 12.15 15.02
C ILE A 213 -14.47 12.62 15.76
N GLU A 214 -13.58 11.70 16.04
CA GLU A 214 -12.32 11.91 16.76
C GLU A 214 -11.17 11.26 16.01
N THR A 215 -10.04 11.96 15.90
CA THR A 215 -8.81 11.46 15.31
C THR A 215 -7.78 11.29 16.41
N LEU A 216 -7.27 10.09 16.58
CA LEU A 216 -6.26 9.69 17.57
C LEU A 216 -5.04 9.15 16.84
N TYR A 217 -3.84 9.58 17.21
CA TYR A 217 -2.61 9.12 16.56
C TYR A 217 -1.45 8.97 17.54
N GLY A 218 -0.49 8.10 17.19
CA GLY A 218 0.67 7.87 18.02
C GLY A 218 0.31 7.40 19.41
N GLU A 219 0.94 8.00 20.42
CA GLU A 219 0.75 7.64 21.83
C GLU A 219 -0.61 8.06 22.41
N GLU A 220 -1.36 8.92 21.71
CA GLU A 220 -2.72 9.27 22.11
C GLU A 220 -3.71 8.11 21.96
N ILE A 221 -3.36 7.08 21.20
CA ILE A 221 -4.22 5.91 20.99
C ILE A 221 -4.26 5.05 22.26
N PRO A 222 -5.42 4.93 22.94
CA PRO A 222 -5.56 4.06 24.10
C PRO A 222 -5.36 2.59 23.73
N THR A 223 -4.71 1.82 24.61
CA THR A 223 -4.43 0.39 24.33
C THR A 223 -5.70 -0.43 24.15
N GLU A 224 -6.76 -0.12 24.87
CA GLU A 224 -8.07 -0.76 24.79
C GLU A 224 -8.79 -0.55 23.46
N MET A 225 -8.31 0.39 22.64
CA MET A 225 -8.89 0.65 21.31
C MET A 225 -8.49 -0.42 20.26
N PHE A 226 -7.35 -1.08 20.43
CA PHE A 226 -6.88 -2.06 19.45
C PHE A 226 -7.82 -3.26 19.24
N PRO A 227 -8.37 -3.89 20.28
CA PRO A 227 -9.42 -4.90 20.12
C PRO A 227 -10.68 -4.37 19.42
N GLN A 228 -11.07 -3.11 19.69
CA GLN A 228 -12.22 -2.49 19.05
C GLN A 228 -11.98 -2.25 17.55
N MET A 229 -10.76 -1.80 17.18
CA MET A 229 -10.38 -1.64 15.78
C MET A 229 -10.37 -2.97 15.03
N PHE A 230 -9.92 -4.05 15.66
CA PHE A 230 -10.06 -5.39 15.07
C PHE A 230 -11.53 -5.78 14.89
N ALA A 231 -12.40 -5.52 15.86
CA ALA A 231 -13.81 -5.81 15.75
C ALA A 231 -14.49 -5.00 14.62
N LEU A 232 -14.12 -3.73 14.44
CA LEU A 232 -14.55 -2.89 13.32
C LEU A 232 -14.06 -3.45 11.98
N TYR A 233 -12.77 -3.78 11.86
CA TYR A 233 -12.22 -4.44 10.68
C TYR A 233 -13.00 -5.70 10.33
N LYS A 234 -13.22 -6.58 11.30
CA LYS A 234 -13.97 -7.83 11.11
C LYS A 234 -15.42 -7.57 10.69
N SER A 235 -16.10 -6.58 11.27
CA SER A 235 -17.49 -6.26 10.94
C SER A 235 -17.65 -5.86 9.46
N HIS A 236 -16.65 -5.24 8.84
CA HIS A 236 -16.68 -4.94 7.43
C HIS A 236 -16.48 -6.19 6.57
N ILE A 237 -15.51 -7.04 6.94
CA ILE A 237 -15.23 -8.28 6.21
C ILE A 237 -16.43 -9.21 6.22
N ASP A 238 -17.12 -9.36 7.37
CA ASP A 238 -18.26 -10.24 7.54
C ASP A 238 -19.48 -9.82 6.70
N LYS A 239 -19.55 -8.53 6.27
CA LYS A 239 -20.61 -8.02 5.37
C LYS A 239 -20.33 -8.30 3.90
N LEU A 240 -19.10 -8.62 3.53
CA LEU A 240 -18.73 -8.85 2.13
C LEU A 240 -18.92 -10.32 1.78
N TYR A 241 -19.69 -10.62 0.73
CA TYR A 241 -19.96 -11.99 0.26
C TYR A 241 -18.68 -12.79 -0.04
N TRP A 242 -17.63 -12.08 -0.56
CA TRP A 242 -16.30 -12.63 -0.84
C TRP A 242 -15.24 -12.08 0.12
N GLY A 243 -15.66 -11.57 1.29
CA GLY A 243 -14.75 -11.00 2.26
C GLY A 243 -13.76 -12.05 2.78
N ARG A 244 -12.45 -11.71 2.74
CA ARG A 244 -11.41 -12.55 3.37
C ARG A 244 -10.76 -11.79 4.51
N GLN A 245 -10.74 -12.43 5.65
CA GLN A 245 -10.00 -11.94 6.79
C GLN A 245 -8.52 -12.27 6.60
N TYR A 246 -7.69 -11.25 6.37
CA TYR A 246 -6.24 -11.39 6.26
C TYR A 246 -5.55 -11.20 7.61
N LEU A 247 -6.06 -10.30 8.44
CA LEU A 247 -5.45 -9.92 9.71
C LEU A 247 -6.10 -10.62 10.89
N GLN A 248 -5.29 -10.98 11.88
CA GLN A 248 -5.72 -11.62 13.13
C GLN A 248 -5.78 -10.59 14.27
N ALA A 249 -6.57 -10.84 15.30
CA ALA A 249 -6.67 -9.97 16.48
C ALA A 249 -5.30 -9.70 17.12
N GLN A 250 -4.44 -10.73 17.15
CA GLN A 250 -3.09 -10.63 17.69
C GLN A 250 -2.24 -9.58 16.95
N PHE A 251 -2.43 -9.39 15.63
CA PHE A 251 -1.72 -8.37 14.87
C PHE A 251 -2.02 -6.96 15.40
N PHE A 252 -3.28 -6.64 15.65
CA PHE A 252 -3.68 -5.35 16.23
C PHE A 252 -3.07 -5.14 17.61
N ASN A 253 -3.09 -6.16 18.45
CA ASN A 253 -2.49 -6.08 19.79
C ASN A 253 -0.98 -5.82 19.74
N LEU A 254 -0.26 -6.51 18.85
CA LEU A 254 1.18 -6.33 18.65
C LEU A 254 1.51 -4.93 18.15
N LEU A 255 0.73 -4.38 17.21
CA LEU A 255 0.91 -3.00 16.75
C LEU A 255 0.68 -1.99 17.87
N GLY A 256 -0.27 -2.24 18.77
CA GLY A 256 -0.49 -1.42 19.96
C GLY A 256 0.68 -1.40 20.93
N GLN A 257 1.51 -2.42 20.93
CA GLN A 257 2.68 -2.53 21.80
C GLN A 257 3.94 -1.87 21.24
N ARG A 258 4.14 -1.93 19.90
CA ARG A 258 5.45 -1.58 19.31
C ARG A 258 5.41 -0.69 18.07
N PHE A 259 4.21 -0.38 17.53
CA PHE A 259 4.07 0.36 16.26
C PHE A 259 3.17 1.60 16.36
N LYS A 260 2.69 1.99 17.54
CA LYS A 260 1.77 3.10 17.77
C LYS A 260 2.19 4.39 17.08
N ARG A 261 3.48 4.72 17.11
CA ARG A 261 4.04 5.95 16.53
C ARG A 261 3.61 6.21 15.08
N ASN A 262 3.37 5.13 14.33
CA ASN A 262 2.98 5.19 12.92
C ASN A 262 1.46 5.01 12.70
N LEU A 263 0.66 4.93 13.76
CA LEU A 263 -0.78 4.67 13.65
C LEU A 263 -1.61 5.95 13.80
N CYS A 264 -2.74 5.97 13.09
CA CYS A 264 -3.78 6.96 13.24
C CYS A 264 -5.14 6.28 13.11
N PHE A 265 -6.02 6.49 14.09
CA PHE A 265 -7.40 6.01 14.07
C PHE A 265 -8.35 7.19 13.97
N VAL A 266 -9.28 7.14 13.02
CA VAL A 266 -10.42 8.04 12.99
C VAL A 266 -11.63 7.25 13.44
N VAL A 267 -12.26 7.67 14.55
CA VAL A 267 -13.37 6.94 15.16
C VAL A 267 -14.61 7.81 15.26
N ALA A 268 -15.77 7.23 15.07
CA ALA A 268 -17.06 7.89 15.19
C ALA A 268 -17.79 7.38 16.43
N HIS A 269 -18.17 8.32 17.30
CA HIS A 269 -18.95 8.07 18.51
C HIS A 269 -20.39 8.48 18.32
N TYR A 270 -21.30 7.63 18.72
CA TYR A 270 -22.74 7.89 18.75
C TYR A 270 -23.32 7.34 20.05
N GLN A 271 -24.05 8.15 20.79
CA GLN A 271 -24.63 7.80 22.10
C GLN A 271 -23.60 7.17 23.06
N GLY A 272 -22.38 7.75 23.12
CA GLY A 272 -21.30 7.29 24.01
C GLY A 272 -20.59 6.00 23.57
N LYS A 273 -20.89 5.43 22.40
CA LYS A 273 -20.29 4.21 21.88
C LYS A 273 -19.57 4.48 20.55
N ILE A 274 -18.46 3.78 20.32
CA ILE A 274 -17.82 3.75 18.99
C ILE A 274 -18.69 2.91 18.06
N ILE A 275 -19.16 3.54 16.97
CA ILE A 275 -20.00 2.88 15.96
C ILE A 275 -19.27 2.60 14.66
N ALA A 276 -18.19 3.32 14.37
CA ALA A 276 -17.40 3.14 13.16
C ALA A 276 -15.97 3.66 13.36
N GLY A 277 -15.06 3.26 12.49
CA GLY A 277 -13.70 3.80 12.49
C GLY A 277 -12.84 3.31 11.35
N THR A 278 -11.70 4.00 11.18
CA THR A 278 -10.63 3.62 10.24
C THR A 278 -9.35 3.36 10.99
N PHE A 279 -8.67 2.32 10.54
CA PHE A 279 -7.28 2.04 10.88
C PHE A 279 -6.40 2.60 9.77
N ASN A 280 -5.54 3.55 10.10
CA ASN A 280 -4.63 4.19 9.16
C ASN A 280 -3.20 4.11 9.68
N VAL A 281 -2.26 4.24 8.75
CA VAL A 281 -0.82 4.28 9.04
C VAL A 281 -0.26 5.57 8.47
N GLN A 282 0.72 6.17 9.16
CA GLN A 282 1.35 7.41 8.73
C GLN A 282 2.86 7.37 8.95
N LYS A 283 3.62 7.92 8.04
CA LYS A 283 5.07 8.10 8.16
C LYS A 283 5.57 9.13 7.16
N ASN A 284 6.50 9.96 7.57
CA ASN A 284 7.26 10.87 6.72
C ASN A 284 6.40 11.67 5.73
N GLY A 285 5.37 12.33 6.24
CA GLY A 285 4.49 13.17 5.43
C GLY A 285 3.48 12.42 4.55
N VAL A 286 3.37 11.10 4.68
CA VAL A 286 2.42 10.28 3.93
C VAL A 286 1.44 9.59 4.87
N PHE A 287 0.15 9.67 4.52
CA PHE A 287 -0.94 9.02 5.22
C PHE A 287 -1.51 7.88 4.38
N TYR A 288 -1.77 6.73 5.00
CA TYR A 288 -2.25 5.53 4.33
C TYR A 288 -3.54 5.05 4.99
N GLY A 289 -4.67 5.21 4.32
CA GLY A 289 -5.94 4.61 4.71
C GLY A 289 -5.90 3.10 4.47
N ARG A 290 -6.19 2.31 5.52
CA ARG A 290 -6.05 0.86 5.40
C ARG A 290 -7.35 0.09 5.55
N TYR A 291 -8.00 0.22 6.68
CA TYR A 291 -9.18 -0.57 6.97
C TYR A 291 -10.28 0.30 7.54
N TRP A 292 -11.48 0.09 7.07
CA TRP A 292 -12.71 0.70 7.55
C TRP A 292 -13.62 -0.37 8.16
N GLY A 293 -14.39 0.00 9.17
CA GLY A 293 -15.48 -0.83 9.67
C GLY A 293 -16.56 0.00 10.37
N ALA A 294 -17.77 -0.52 10.38
CA ALA A 294 -18.89 0.12 11.06
C ALA A 294 -19.83 -0.94 11.65
N PHE A 295 -20.17 -0.79 12.92
CA PHE A 295 -21.21 -1.56 13.58
C PHE A 295 -22.60 -1.02 13.22
N GLN A 296 -22.69 0.28 13.01
CA GLN A 296 -23.90 0.97 12.60
C GLN A 296 -23.63 1.87 11.40
N GLU A 297 -24.48 1.76 10.38
CA GLU A 297 -24.38 2.60 9.19
C GLU A 297 -25.31 3.81 9.34
N LEU A 298 -24.73 5.00 9.27
CA LEU A 298 -25.44 6.26 9.23
C LEU A 298 -25.12 6.98 7.92
N ARG A 299 -26.04 7.81 7.46
CA ARG A 299 -25.88 8.54 6.20
C ARG A 299 -24.61 9.39 6.22
N HIS A 300 -23.80 9.30 5.18
CA HIS A 300 -22.53 10.01 5.00
C HIS A 300 -21.43 9.71 6.02
N LEU A 301 -21.64 8.80 6.99
CA LEU A 301 -20.66 8.45 8.01
C LEU A 301 -19.33 7.97 7.41
N HIS A 302 -19.39 7.07 6.44
CA HIS A 302 -18.22 6.53 5.74
C HIS A 302 -17.34 7.65 5.16
N PHE A 303 -17.93 8.64 4.49
CA PHE A 303 -17.15 9.72 3.87
C PHE A 303 -16.49 10.63 4.89
N ASN A 304 -17.19 10.92 5.97
CA ASN A 304 -16.67 11.76 7.05
C ASN A 304 -15.49 11.11 7.77
N VAL A 305 -15.60 9.82 8.08
CA VAL A 305 -14.56 9.08 8.81
C VAL A 305 -13.38 8.70 7.90
N CYS A 306 -13.65 8.19 6.69
CA CYS A 306 -12.59 7.70 5.81
C CYS A 306 -11.86 8.81 5.04
N TYR A 307 -12.50 9.95 4.79
CA TYR A 307 -11.93 10.98 3.92
C TYR A 307 -11.85 12.34 4.59
N TYR A 308 -12.96 12.96 5.03
CA TYR A 308 -12.93 14.36 5.47
C TYR A 308 -12.09 14.56 6.73
N ALA A 309 -12.30 13.75 7.76
CA ALA A 309 -11.51 13.83 8.99
C ALA A 309 -10.03 13.42 8.74
N ALA A 310 -9.78 12.45 7.86
CA ALA A 310 -8.42 12.05 7.50
C ALA A 310 -7.69 13.13 6.70
N ILE A 311 -8.37 13.81 5.75
CA ILE A 311 -7.79 14.93 4.99
C ILE A 311 -7.51 16.13 5.92
N ASP A 312 -8.44 16.45 6.82
CA ASP A 312 -8.23 17.51 7.82
C ASP A 312 -7.02 17.21 8.71
N HIS A 313 -6.88 15.96 9.15
CA HIS A 313 -5.69 15.52 9.87
C HIS A 313 -4.40 15.67 9.01
N CYS A 314 -4.42 15.24 7.76
CA CYS A 314 -3.28 15.40 6.85
C CYS A 314 -2.87 16.88 6.69
N ILE A 315 -3.84 17.78 6.53
CA ILE A 315 -3.58 19.21 6.42
C ILE A 315 -2.96 19.75 7.72
N LYS A 316 -3.54 19.45 8.87
CA LYS A 316 -3.06 19.88 10.20
C LYS A 316 -1.66 19.38 10.53
N GLN A 317 -1.30 18.18 10.07
CA GLN A 317 0.02 17.58 10.26
C GLN A 317 1.02 17.95 9.16
N GLY A 318 0.62 18.72 8.14
CA GLY A 318 1.46 19.10 7.01
C GLY A 318 1.84 17.91 6.10
N PHE A 319 1.00 16.88 6.04
CA PHE A 319 1.23 15.74 5.17
C PHE A 319 1.05 16.13 3.71
N VAL A 320 1.89 15.56 2.86
CA VAL A 320 1.93 15.90 1.42
C VAL A 320 1.04 14.99 0.59
N ARG A 321 0.76 13.76 1.09
CA ARG A 321 0.02 12.74 0.34
C ARG A 321 -0.82 11.85 1.24
N PHE A 322 -2.03 11.50 0.76
CA PHE A 322 -2.89 10.48 1.36
C PHE A 322 -3.23 9.39 0.32
N GLU A 323 -2.86 8.15 0.60
CA GLU A 323 -3.21 6.96 -0.17
C GLU A 323 -4.37 6.22 0.50
N PRO A 324 -5.60 6.30 -0.01
CA PRO A 324 -6.79 5.81 0.70
C PRO A 324 -7.06 4.31 0.50
N GLY A 325 -6.08 3.57 -0.04
CA GLY A 325 -6.22 2.14 -0.38
C GLY A 325 -6.86 1.90 -1.76
N ALA A 326 -7.08 0.62 -2.09
CA ALA A 326 -7.57 0.20 -3.41
C ALA A 326 -9.05 0.55 -3.65
N GLY A 327 -9.41 0.73 -4.94
CA GLY A 327 -10.80 0.88 -5.41
C GLY A 327 -11.48 2.20 -5.07
N GLY A 328 -12.74 2.34 -5.55
CA GLY A 328 -13.67 3.40 -5.14
C GLY A 328 -13.64 4.69 -5.97
N ASP A 329 -14.46 4.75 -7.05
CA ASP A 329 -14.59 5.94 -7.92
C ASP A 329 -15.08 7.20 -7.19
N PHE A 330 -15.81 7.02 -6.08
CA PHE A 330 -16.28 8.15 -5.24
C PHE A 330 -15.13 8.91 -4.55
N LYS A 331 -13.89 8.40 -4.57
CA LYS A 331 -12.69 9.11 -4.09
C LYS A 331 -12.41 10.35 -4.96
N ARG A 332 -12.58 10.25 -6.27
CA ARG A 332 -12.43 11.37 -7.21
C ARG A 332 -13.33 12.55 -6.83
N LEU A 333 -14.56 12.27 -6.40
CA LEU A 333 -15.50 13.29 -5.95
C LEU A 333 -15.05 14.03 -4.67
N ARG A 334 -13.95 13.59 -4.06
CA ARG A 334 -13.36 14.12 -2.83
C ARG A 334 -11.89 14.52 -3.02
N GLY A 335 -11.52 14.88 -4.26
CA GLY A 335 -10.22 15.43 -4.60
C GLY A 335 -9.06 14.44 -4.52
N PHE A 336 -9.35 13.14 -4.65
CA PHE A 336 -8.32 12.15 -4.89
C PHE A 336 -8.14 11.97 -6.39
N ASP A 337 -6.97 12.29 -6.88
CA ASP A 337 -6.65 12.18 -8.31
C ASP A 337 -6.15 10.78 -8.67
N PRO A 338 -6.44 10.30 -9.87
CA PRO A 338 -5.93 9.03 -10.37
C PRO A 338 -4.42 9.14 -10.59
N GLN A 339 -3.68 8.17 -10.04
CA GLN A 339 -2.24 8.07 -10.16
C GLN A 339 -1.84 6.68 -10.69
N PRO A 340 -0.82 6.59 -11.55
CA PRO A 340 -0.30 5.30 -11.96
C PRO A 340 0.39 4.59 -10.80
N THR A 341 0.22 3.26 -10.74
CA THR A 341 1.02 2.39 -9.89
C THR A 341 1.84 1.45 -10.76
N VAL A 342 3.00 1.04 -10.29
CA VAL A 342 3.91 0.19 -11.06
C VAL A 342 4.14 -1.12 -10.33
N SER A 343 4.12 -2.21 -11.08
CA SER A 343 4.63 -3.52 -10.67
C SER A 343 5.51 -4.12 -11.75
N MET A 344 6.47 -4.95 -11.34
CA MET A 344 7.43 -5.56 -12.23
C MET A 344 7.35 -7.09 -12.13
N HIS A 345 7.40 -7.78 -13.25
CA HIS A 345 7.10 -9.20 -13.33
C HIS A 345 8.13 -9.96 -14.17
N PHE A 346 8.80 -10.93 -13.58
CA PHE A 346 9.63 -11.90 -14.29
C PHE A 346 8.87 -13.23 -14.36
N LEU A 347 8.72 -13.79 -15.55
CA LEU A 347 8.11 -15.10 -15.77
C LEU A 347 9.17 -16.04 -16.31
N ALA A 348 9.36 -17.19 -15.65
CA ALA A 348 10.41 -18.13 -15.98
C ALA A 348 10.12 -18.90 -17.29
N GLU A 349 8.84 -19.15 -17.61
CA GLU A 349 8.44 -19.84 -18.84
C GLU A 349 8.32 -18.87 -20.01
N PRO A 350 9.13 -18.99 -21.09
CA PRO A 350 9.21 -18.00 -22.15
C PRO A 350 7.90 -17.78 -22.93
N ARG A 351 7.09 -18.84 -23.12
CA ARG A 351 5.82 -18.74 -23.86
C ARG A 351 4.80 -17.91 -23.06
N LEU A 352 4.75 -18.14 -21.75
CA LEU A 352 3.90 -17.37 -20.84
C LEU A 352 4.38 -15.91 -20.77
N ALA A 353 5.69 -15.68 -20.65
CA ALA A 353 6.30 -14.36 -20.66
C ALA A 353 5.94 -13.57 -21.92
N ALA A 354 6.05 -14.19 -23.11
CA ALA A 354 5.70 -13.54 -24.38
C ALA A 354 4.19 -13.22 -24.49
N ALA A 355 3.32 -14.09 -23.97
CA ALA A 355 1.88 -13.84 -23.95
C ALA A 355 1.52 -12.70 -22.99
N VAL A 356 2.08 -12.69 -21.79
CA VAL A 356 1.88 -11.65 -20.78
C VAL A 356 2.44 -10.31 -21.27
N SER A 357 3.62 -10.28 -21.91
CA SER A 357 4.18 -9.03 -22.46
C SER A 357 3.22 -8.35 -23.44
N ARG A 358 2.68 -9.08 -24.40
CA ARG A 358 1.68 -8.54 -25.36
C ARG A 358 0.40 -8.05 -24.68
N PHE A 359 -0.06 -8.77 -23.64
CA PHE A 359 -1.22 -8.34 -22.85
C PHE A 359 -0.92 -7.02 -22.13
N LEU A 360 0.26 -6.90 -21.51
CA LEU A 360 0.66 -5.72 -20.74
C LEU A 360 0.85 -4.48 -21.61
N ASP A 361 1.28 -4.61 -22.86
CA ASP A 361 1.39 -3.48 -23.79
C ASP A 361 0.01 -2.85 -24.03
N ASN A 362 -1.01 -3.66 -24.29
CA ASN A 362 -2.39 -3.19 -24.47
C ASN A 362 -3.00 -2.64 -23.16
N GLU A 363 -2.81 -3.35 -22.02
CA GLU A 363 -3.34 -2.92 -20.73
C GLU A 363 -2.75 -1.56 -20.31
N ARG A 364 -1.45 -1.36 -20.51
CA ARG A 364 -0.76 -0.11 -20.16
C ARG A 364 -1.33 1.07 -20.92
N GLU A 365 -1.57 0.91 -22.22
CA GLU A 365 -2.16 1.96 -23.06
C GLU A 365 -3.57 2.32 -22.58
N GLN A 366 -4.39 1.33 -22.26
CA GLN A 366 -5.74 1.54 -21.72
C GLN A 366 -5.71 2.26 -20.36
N VAL A 367 -4.81 1.85 -19.46
CA VAL A 367 -4.67 2.48 -18.13
C VAL A 367 -4.26 3.95 -18.26
N HIS A 368 -3.29 4.26 -19.13
CA HIS A 368 -2.86 5.65 -19.34
C HIS A 368 -3.98 6.52 -19.92
N ARG A 369 -4.75 6.00 -20.91
CA ARG A 369 -5.93 6.71 -21.43
C ARG A 369 -6.98 6.95 -20.33
N THR A 370 -7.24 5.95 -19.51
CA THR A 370 -8.19 6.06 -18.39
C THR A 370 -7.75 7.11 -17.38
N ILE A 371 -6.46 7.13 -17.01
CA ILE A 371 -5.90 8.14 -16.09
C ILE A 371 -6.09 9.54 -16.68
N GLY A 372 -5.72 9.76 -17.96
CA GLY A 372 -5.88 11.04 -18.63
C GLY A 372 -7.33 11.52 -18.61
N TYR A 373 -8.27 10.66 -19.01
CA TYR A 373 -9.70 10.98 -19.00
C TYR A 373 -10.20 11.35 -17.59
N LEU A 374 -9.81 10.58 -16.56
CA LEU A 374 -10.24 10.84 -15.18
C LEU A 374 -9.62 12.10 -14.60
N GLN A 375 -8.40 12.47 -15.03
CA GLN A 375 -7.76 13.74 -14.62
C GLN A 375 -8.46 14.96 -15.24
N GLU A 376 -8.85 14.89 -16.51
CA GLU A 376 -9.64 15.94 -17.18
C GLU A 376 -11.01 16.15 -16.51
N GLU A 377 -11.61 15.08 -15.98
CA GLU A 377 -12.87 15.12 -15.24
C GLU A 377 -12.71 15.43 -13.74
N SER A 378 -11.55 15.93 -13.27
CA SER A 378 -11.33 16.23 -11.87
C SER A 378 -12.35 17.27 -11.35
N GLU A 379 -12.85 17.06 -10.15
CA GLU A 379 -13.74 18.01 -9.45
C GLU A 379 -12.98 19.20 -8.85
N LEU A 380 -11.65 19.09 -8.78
CA LEU A 380 -10.78 20.18 -8.40
C LEU A 380 -10.68 21.19 -9.55
N LYS A 381 -10.62 22.47 -9.21
CA LYS A 381 -10.26 23.51 -10.18
C LYS A 381 -8.79 23.30 -10.52
N LEU A 382 -8.49 22.95 -11.76
CA LEU A 382 -7.13 22.98 -12.24
C LEU A 382 -6.65 24.42 -12.13
N ASN A 383 -5.52 24.66 -11.50
CA ASN A 383 -4.75 25.88 -11.68
C ASN A 383 -4.18 25.86 -13.12
N THR A 384 -5.01 26.08 -14.12
CA THR A 384 -4.53 26.53 -15.41
C THR A 384 -3.92 27.90 -15.16
N GLY A 385 -2.60 27.97 -15.15
CA GLY A 385 -1.84 29.21 -15.08
C GLY A 385 -2.03 30.05 -16.34
N GLU A 386 -3.25 30.49 -16.56
CA GLU A 386 -3.66 31.54 -17.47
C GLU A 386 -4.55 32.50 -16.67
N ASP A 387 -3.88 33.40 -15.98
CA ASP A 387 -4.47 34.70 -15.62
C ASP A 387 -4.69 35.43 -16.94
N LYS A 388 -5.85 35.18 -17.57
CA LYS A 388 -6.30 36.04 -18.65
C LYS A 388 -6.70 37.35 -18.00
N GLY A 389 -5.74 38.29 -17.99
CA GLY A 389 -6.00 39.66 -17.67
C GLY A 389 -7.21 40.14 -18.51
N GLU A 390 -8.30 40.40 -17.83
CA GLU A 390 -9.39 41.22 -18.36
C GLU A 390 -8.89 42.67 -18.40
N THR A 391 -8.67 43.14 -19.62
CA THR A 391 -8.62 44.59 -19.95
C THR A 391 -10.06 45.11 -20.07
#